data_574ffe48394c57e9c9ad834dca2dc08b
#
_entry.id   574ffe48394c57e9c9ad834dca2dc08b
#
_cell.length_a   1.000
_cell.length_b   1.000
_cell.length_c   1.000
_cell.angle_alpha   90.00
_cell.angle_beta   90.00
_cell.angle_gamma   90.00
#
_symmetry.space_group_name_H-M   'P 1'
#
loop_
_entity.id
_entity.type
_entity.pdbx_description
1 polymer ?
#
loop_
_entity_poly.entity_id
_entity_poly.type
_entity_poly.pdbx_seq_one_letter_code
_entity_poly.pdbx_strand_id
1 'polypeptide(L)'
;MIKDFILSVPLIVSTLSAANAQIQAIDFAAAKKEGKVIVYGSVVPQAMEELHKSFEKKYDIKVEYWRGSSTAVAERAQTEWRAGRPAFDVVESSWDVMILMKKEGLFARYVPPSSEKFPEQFKEKDALITPWRLLPVSILYNTELVKAGEVPKNLDDLLDPKWKGKISLPDPSRHTTTAKFLWNLEKFMGAKWRDYVKGLAKQQPLLVESLAPVTPAIIKGEALVGIAYIKFVKQYKGPVSYVSLDKYLSDPNHLALGAKAARPNAGRLYIEYAVSGDGQRMIASDGEFVLFPGVYPPIQGAEKVAPNMVPMDNPTEEEAKSLSNEFRRIFFAQ
;
A
#
# COMPACT_ATOMS: atom_id res chain seq x y z
N MET A 1 -74.56 11.57 -25.20
CA MET A 1 -73.81 12.35 -24.20
C MET A 1 -72.82 11.39 -23.58
N ILE A 2 -71.60 11.31 -24.15
CA ILE A 2 -70.47 10.50 -23.64
C ILE A 2 -69.55 11.48 -22.92
N LYS A 3 -69.32 11.26 -21.62
CA LYS A 3 -68.41 12.07 -20.79
C LYS A 3 -67.02 11.43 -20.85
N ASP A 4 -66.09 12.15 -21.45
CA ASP A 4 -64.66 11.78 -21.44
C ASP A 4 -64.08 12.02 -20.04
N PHE A 5 -63.55 10.94 -19.46
CA PHE A 5 -62.81 10.95 -18.20
C PHE A 5 -61.30 11.01 -18.53
N ILE A 6 -60.70 12.17 -18.40
CA ILE A 6 -59.24 12.36 -18.54
C ILE A 6 -58.61 11.95 -17.21
N LEU A 7 -57.90 10.80 -17.25
CA LEU A 7 -57.04 10.35 -16.15
C LEU A 7 -55.71 11.11 -16.24
N SER A 8 -55.47 12.05 -15.35
CA SER A 8 -54.17 12.67 -15.19
C SER A 8 -53.25 11.79 -14.32
N VAL A 9 -52.21 11.21 -14.94
CA VAL A 9 -51.15 10.48 -14.24
C VAL A 9 -50.07 11.48 -13.76
N PRO A 10 -49.79 11.56 -12.44
CA PRO A 10 -48.71 12.43 -11.98
C PRO A 10 -47.37 11.83 -12.34
N LEU A 11 -46.60 12.58 -13.11
CA LEU A 11 -45.18 12.26 -13.40
C LEU A 11 -44.35 12.46 -12.15
N ILE A 12 -44.00 11.36 -11.47
CA ILE A 12 -43.03 11.39 -10.35
C ILE A 12 -41.65 11.56 -10.95
N VAL A 13 -41.16 12.79 -10.97
CA VAL A 13 -39.74 13.09 -11.27
C VAL A 13 -38.90 12.68 -10.06
N SER A 14 -38.34 11.51 -10.13
CA SER A 14 -37.31 11.06 -9.15
C SER A 14 -36.04 11.87 -9.40
N THR A 15 -35.83 12.91 -8.62
CA THR A 15 -34.54 13.59 -8.56
C THR A 15 -33.51 12.64 -7.91
N LEU A 16 -32.66 11.97 -8.73
CA LEU A 16 -31.43 11.36 -8.24
C LEU A 16 -30.56 12.51 -7.69
N SER A 17 -30.59 12.71 -6.39
CA SER A 17 -29.55 13.48 -5.69
C SER A 17 -28.23 12.74 -5.85
N ALA A 18 -27.42 13.17 -6.79
CA ALA A 18 -25.98 12.85 -6.77
C ALA A 18 -25.44 13.40 -5.43
N ALA A 19 -25.21 12.51 -4.47
CA ALA A 19 -24.56 12.86 -3.22
C ALA A 19 -23.12 13.27 -3.55
N ASN A 20 -22.91 14.54 -3.84
CA ASN A 20 -21.58 15.14 -3.86
C ASN A 20 -20.92 14.79 -2.52
N ALA A 21 -19.74 14.15 -2.58
CA ALA A 21 -18.89 13.93 -1.42
C ALA A 21 -18.44 15.29 -0.91
N GLN A 22 -19.21 15.86 -0.01
CA GLN A 22 -18.90 17.14 0.61
C GLN A 22 -17.68 16.91 1.50
N ILE A 23 -16.57 17.60 1.19
CA ILE A 23 -15.38 17.63 2.06
C ILE A 23 -15.86 18.10 3.43
N GLN A 24 -15.83 17.19 4.41
CA GLN A 24 -16.21 17.55 5.76
C GLN A 24 -15.11 18.41 6.37
N ALA A 25 -15.44 19.66 6.70
CA ALA A 25 -14.52 20.53 7.43
C ALA A 25 -14.09 19.86 8.76
N ILE A 26 -12.79 19.96 9.07
CA ILE A 26 -12.26 19.41 10.32
C ILE A 26 -12.63 20.34 11.48
N ASP A 27 -13.31 19.80 12.47
CA ASP A 27 -13.58 20.51 13.72
C ASP A 27 -12.40 20.31 14.69
N PHE A 28 -11.46 21.26 14.67
CA PHE A 28 -10.28 21.24 15.53
C PHE A 28 -10.61 21.31 17.03
N ALA A 29 -11.66 22.08 17.40
CA ALA A 29 -12.06 22.22 18.79
C ALA A 29 -12.65 20.91 19.33
N ALA A 30 -13.51 20.26 18.54
CA ALA A 30 -14.04 18.94 18.88
C ALA A 30 -12.94 17.88 18.94
N ALA A 31 -12.00 17.85 17.99
CA ALA A 31 -10.87 16.94 18.00
C ALA A 31 -10.00 17.12 19.26
N LYS A 32 -9.69 18.37 19.63
CA LYS A 32 -8.94 18.67 20.85
C LYS A 32 -9.71 18.24 22.12
N LYS A 33 -11.02 18.41 22.17
CA LYS A 33 -11.86 17.95 23.27
C LYS A 33 -11.86 16.43 23.42
N GLU A 34 -11.75 15.68 22.30
CA GLU A 34 -11.62 14.21 22.30
C GLU A 34 -10.27 13.77 22.90
N GLY A 35 -9.22 14.59 22.83
CA GLY A 35 -7.98 14.50 23.58
C GLY A 35 -7.01 13.39 23.14
N LYS A 36 -7.48 12.40 22.41
CA LYS A 36 -6.66 11.31 21.88
C LYS A 36 -7.27 10.67 20.62
N VAL A 37 -6.45 9.89 19.91
CA VAL A 37 -6.89 9.03 18.80
C VAL A 37 -6.28 7.63 18.98
N ILE A 38 -7.07 6.59 18.77
CA ILE A 38 -6.60 5.19 18.78
C ILE A 38 -6.44 4.71 17.35
N VAL A 39 -5.20 4.35 17.01
CA VAL A 39 -4.82 3.90 15.67
C VAL A 39 -4.40 2.43 15.73
N TYR A 40 -5.06 1.57 14.95
CA TYR A 40 -4.60 0.21 14.71
C TYR A 40 -3.82 0.18 13.40
N GLY A 41 -2.57 -0.29 13.43
CA GLY A 41 -1.72 -0.24 12.26
C GLY A 41 -0.74 -1.38 12.11
N SER A 42 -0.25 -1.54 10.89
CA SER A 42 0.69 -2.59 10.50
C SER A 42 2.14 -2.09 10.37
N VAL A 43 2.35 -0.77 10.32
CA VAL A 43 3.68 -0.16 10.24
C VAL A 43 4.43 -0.35 11.56
N VAL A 44 5.73 -0.60 11.47
CA VAL A 44 6.55 -0.71 12.68
C VAL A 44 6.57 0.59 13.47
N PRO A 45 6.53 0.55 14.82
CA PRO A 45 6.42 1.76 15.64
C PRO A 45 7.49 2.81 15.35
N GLN A 46 8.72 2.39 15.09
CA GLN A 46 9.85 3.29 14.81
C GLN A 46 9.59 4.19 13.59
N ALA A 47 8.98 3.64 12.52
CA ALA A 47 8.64 4.41 11.32
C ALA A 47 7.47 5.39 11.55
N MET A 48 6.62 5.12 12.56
CA MET A 48 5.48 5.98 12.91
C MET A 48 5.82 7.04 13.96
N GLU A 49 6.93 6.87 14.67
CA GLU A 49 7.27 7.67 15.85
C GLU A 49 7.32 9.16 15.56
N GLU A 50 8.01 9.56 14.50
CA GLU A 50 8.14 10.97 14.12
C GLU A 50 6.80 11.57 13.68
N LEU A 51 5.98 10.79 12.94
CA LEU A 51 4.64 11.22 12.57
C LEU A 51 3.76 11.46 13.80
N HIS A 52 3.76 10.52 14.75
CA HIS A 52 2.95 10.61 15.96
C HIS A 52 3.40 11.75 16.86
N LYS A 53 4.70 11.87 17.16
CA LYS A 53 5.27 12.99 17.95
C LYS A 53 4.94 14.35 17.33
N SER A 54 5.06 14.45 15.99
CA SER A 54 4.77 15.69 15.30
C SER A 54 3.29 16.04 15.34
N PHE A 55 2.40 15.05 15.18
CA PHE A 55 0.96 15.22 15.35
C PHE A 55 0.60 15.68 16.78
N GLU A 56 1.09 14.95 17.79
CA GLU A 56 0.85 15.28 19.20
C GLU A 56 1.32 16.70 19.54
N LYS A 57 2.53 17.06 19.11
CA LYS A 57 3.09 18.41 19.32
C LYS A 57 2.24 19.50 18.65
N LYS A 58 1.73 19.24 17.45
CA LYS A 58 0.99 20.23 16.66
C LYS A 58 -0.42 20.45 17.19
N TYR A 59 -1.09 19.42 17.65
CA TYR A 59 -2.53 19.45 17.96
C TYR A 59 -2.87 19.25 19.42
N ASP A 60 -1.90 18.86 20.25
CA ASP A 60 -2.11 18.54 21.69
C ASP A 60 -3.15 17.41 21.85
N ILE A 61 -3.08 16.39 20.97
CA ILE A 61 -3.94 15.20 20.96
C ILE A 61 -3.03 13.97 20.99
N LYS A 62 -3.24 13.05 21.95
CA LYS A 62 -2.42 11.86 22.11
C LYS A 62 -2.72 10.80 21.06
N VAL A 63 -1.68 10.11 20.58
CA VAL A 63 -1.81 8.96 19.68
C VAL A 63 -1.58 7.66 20.46
N GLU A 64 -2.60 6.85 20.58
CA GLU A 64 -2.48 5.49 21.10
C GLU A 64 -2.36 4.54 19.90
N TYR A 65 -1.15 4.04 19.65
CA TYR A 65 -0.88 3.17 18.50
C TYR A 65 -0.77 1.71 18.91
N TRP A 66 -1.70 0.88 18.42
CA TRP A 66 -1.60 -0.57 18.54
C TRP A 66 -1.08 -1.17 17.23
N ARG A 67 0.03 -1.90 17.31
CA ARG A 67 0.68 -2.52 16.15
C ARG A 67 0.41 -4.02 16.08
N GLY A 68 -0.06 -4.49 14.91
CA GLY A 68 -0.15 -5.90 14.53
C GLY A 68 0.39 -6.13 13.10
N SER A 69 0.47 -7.39 12.66
CA SER A 69 0.53 -7.65 11.22
C SER A 69 -0.77 -7.19 10.56
N SER A 70 -0.80 -7.01 9.23
CA SER A 70 -2.04 -6.64 8.53
C SER A 70 -3.20 -7.58 8.88
N THR A 71 -2.94 -8.89 8.90
CA THR A 71 -3.94 -9.90 9.31
C THR A 71 -4.39 -9.70 10.76
N ALA A 72 -3.46 -9.51 11.71
CA ALA A 72 -3.79 -9.29 13.10
C ALA A 72 -4.58 -7.99 13.33
N VAL A 73 -4.30 -6.94 12.56
CA VAL A 73 -5.09 -5.70 12.57
C VAL A 73 -6.52 -5.98 12.14
N ALA A 74 -6.71 -6.70 11.03
CA ALA A 74 -8.03 -7.04 10.54
C ALA A 74 -8.79 -7.95 11.52
N GLU A 75 -8.18 -9.02 12.01
CA GLU A 75 -8.78 -9.96 12.96
C GLU A 75 -9.27 -9.26 14.23
N ARG A 76 -8.42 -8.37 14.80
CA ARG A 76 -8.79 -7.62 15.98
C ARG A 76 -9.93 -6.65 15.71
N ALA A 77 -9.82 -5.83 14.68
CA ALA A 77 -10.82 -4.83 14.32
C ALA A 77 -12.19 -5.49 14.02
N GLN A 78 -12.20 -6.57 13.24
CA GLN A 78 -13.42 -7.33 12.93
C GLN A 78 -14.03 -8.01 14.17
N THR A 79 -13.21 -8.57 15.04
CA THR A 79 -13.68 -9.19 16.30
C THR A 79 -14.37 -8.17 17.20
N GLU A 80 -13.74 -7.01 17.41
CA GLU A 80 -14.32 -5.92 18.22
C GLU A 80 -15.58 -5.34 17.55
N TRP A 81 -15.59 -5.23 16.22
CA TRP A 81 -16.75 -4.77 15.45
C TRP A 81 -17.96 -5.70 15.61
N ARG A 82 -17.76 -7.01 15.43
CA ARG A 82 -18.81 -8.02 15.60
C ARG A 82 -19.31 -8.10 17.04
N ALA A 83 -18.44 -7.82 18.02
CA ALA A 83 -18.83 -7.68 19.42
C ALA A 83 -19.55 -6.35 19.75
N GLY A 84 -19.74 -5.46 18.75
CA GLY A 84 -20.45 -4.19 18.93
C GLY A 84 -19.68 -3.10 19.67
N ARG A 85 -18.38 -3.27 19.91
CA ARG A 85 -17.52 -2.35 20.70
C ARG A 85 -16.12 -2.19 20.10
N PRO A 86 -16.01 -1.65 18.87
CA PRO A 86 -14.72 -1.37 18.29
C PRO A 86 -13.98 -0.29 19.11
N ALA A 87 -12.70 -0.52 19.39
CA ALA A 87 -11.90 0.41 20.18
C ALA A 87 -11.08 1.39 19.32
N PHE A 88 -10.90 1.10 18.04
CA PHE A 88 -10.13 1.94 17.11
C PHE A 88 -10.92 3.15 16.61
N ASP A 89 -10.21 4.26 16.39
CA ASP A 89 -10.73 5.42 15.67
C ASP A 89 -10.25 5.43 14.22
N VAL A 90 -9.00 4.97 14.00
CA VAL A 90 -8.37 4.86 12.68
C VAL A 90 -7.74 3.48 12.50
N VAL A 91 -7.83 2.92 11.29
CA VAL A 91 -7.11 1.72 10.88
C VAL A 91 -6.11 2.09 9.78
N GLU A 92 -4.89 1.58 9.88
CA GLU A 92 -3.85 1.59 8.84
C GLU A 92 -3.50 0.16 8.45
N SER A 93 -3.58 -0.19 7.15
CA SER A 93 -3.15 -1.51 6.69
C SER A 93 -3.00 -1.61 5.17
N SER A 94 -2.62 -2.81 4.69
CA SER A 94 -2.57 -3.14 3.27
C SER A 94 -3.97 -3.26 2.67
N TRP A 95 -4.07 -3.06 1.35
CA TRP A 95 -5.32 -3.08 0.61
C TRP A 95 -6.18 -4.31 0.84
N ASP A 96 -5.58 -5.50 0.79
CA ASP A 96 -6.26 -6.79 0.87
C ASP A 96 -7.12 -6.91 2.14
N VAL A 97 -6.55 -6.58 3.30
CA VAL A 97 -7.30 -6.62 4.57
C VAL A 97 -8.23 -5.43 4.75
N MET A 98 -7.87 -4.25 4.21
CA MET A 98 -8.74 -3.07 4.24
C MET A 98 -10.05 -3.31 3.47
N ILE A 99 -10.01 -4.00 2.34
CA ILE A 99 -11.20 -4.37 1.57
C ILE A 99 -12.11 -5.34 2.33
N LEU A 100 -11.54 -6.29 3.08
CA LEU A 100 -12.34 -7.20 3.91
C LEU A 100 -13.10 -6.43 5.01
N MET A 101 -12.41 -5.55 5.71
CA MET A 101 -13.02 -4.69 6.73
C MET A 101 -14.06 -3.71 6.14
N LYS A 102 -13.79 -3.16 4.95
CA LYS A 102 -14.72 -2.31 4.21
C LYS A 102 -16.03 -3.06 3.88
N LYS A 103 -15.94 -4.31 3.39
CA LYS A 103 -17.12 -5.14 3.08
C LYS A 103 -18.00 -5.40 4.30
N GLU A 104 -17.43 -5.47 5.49
CA GLU A 104 -18.16 -5.61 6.75
C GLU A 104 -18.68 -4.28 7.33
N GLY A 105 -18.45 -3.15 6.66
CA GLY A 105 -18.95 -1.85 7.09
C GLY A 105 -18.17 -1.20 8.24
N LEU A 106 -16.91 -1.56 8.45
CA LEU A 106 -16.10 -1.02 9.56
C LEU A 106 -15.73 0.45 9.38
N PHE A 107 -15.86 1.02 8.19
CA PHE A 107 -15.31 2.33 7.86
C PHE A 107 -16.38 3.38 7.58
N ALA A 108 -16.14 4.59 8.06
CA ALA A 108 -16.91 5.78 7.74
C ALA A 108 -16.37 6.46 6.48
N ARG A 109 -17.25 7.08 5.72
CA ARG A 109 -16.86 7.90 4.57
C ARG A 109 -16.14 9.16 5.04
N TYR A 110 -14.93 9.38 4.51
CA TYR A 110 -14.16 10.58 4.77
C TYR A 110 -13.18 10.85 3.62
N VAL A 111 -13.15 12.07 3.11
CA VAL A 111 -12.18 12.55 2.13
C VAL A 111 -11.30 13.58 2.82
N PRO A 112 -10.04 13.25 3.13
CA PRO A 112 -9.11 14.23 3.69
C PRO A 112 -8.84 15.34 2.65
N PRO A 113 -8.94 16.63 3.00
CA PRO A 113 -8.67 17.73 2.07
C PRO A 113 -7.31 17.63 1.36
N SER A 114 -6.26 17.24 2.08
CA SER A 114 -4.92 17.08 1.49
C SER A 114 -4.83 15.98 0.44
N SER A 115 -5.72 14.97 0.47
CA SER A 115 -5.73 13.87 -0.52
C SER A 115 -6.25 14.30 -1.90
N GLU A 116 -6.86 15.48 -2.03
CA GLU A 116 -7.24 16.02 -3.35
C GLU A 116 -6.05 16.17 -4.29
N LYS A 117 -4.86 16.42 -3.73
CA LYS A 117 -3.60 16.57 -4.48
C LYS A 117 -3.00 15.24 -4.93
N PHE A 118 -3.54 14.11 -4.50
CA PHE A 118 -3.01 12.79 -4.83
C PHE A 118 -3.35 12.38 -6.25
N PRO A 119 -2.50 11.59 -6.93
CA PRO A 119 -2.78 11.07 -8.27
C PRO A 119 -4.05 10.21 -8.28
N GLU A 120 -4.93 10.45 -9.29
CA GLU A 120 -6.25 9.81 -9.39
C GLU A 120 -6.19 8.27 -9.39
N GLN A 121 -5.14 7.69 -10.00
CA GLN A 121 -5.00 6.23 -10.08
C GLN A 121 -4.87 5.53 -8.71
N PHE A 122 -4.57 6.27 -7.65
CA PHE A 122 -4.46 5.73 -6.29
C PHE A 122 -5.69 6.03 -5.42
N LYS A 123 -6.59 6.92 -5.85
CA LYS A 123 -7.77 7.30 -5.08
C LYS A 123 -8.83 6.20 -5.08
N GLU A 124 -9.47 5.99 -3.94
CA GLU A 124 -10.56 5.03 -3.79
C GLU A 124 -11.91 5.72 -3.98
N LYS A 125 -12.77 5.11 -4.82
CA LYS A 125 -14.01 5.75 -5.32
C LYS A 125 -15.08 5.98 -4.25
N ASP A 126 -15.16 5.10 -3.25
CA ASP A 126 -16.21 5.16 -2.23
C ASP A 126 -15.83 6.08 -1.06
N ALA A 127 -14.59 6.61 -1.04
CA ALA A 127 -14.07 7.46 0.02
C ALA A 127 -14.12 6.83 1.43
N LEU A 128 -14.04 5.50 1.50
CA LEU A 128 -14.03 4.74 2.76
C LEU A 128 -12.61 4.42 3.23
N ILE A 129 -11.64 4.41 2.30
CA ILE A 129 -10.23 4.20 2.57
C ILE A 129 -9.40 5.25 1.80
N THR A 130 -8.36 5.74 2.42
CA THR A 130 -7.47 6.77 1.87
C THR A 130 -6.08 6.21 1.69
N PRO A 131 -5.51 6.17 0.47
CA PRO A 131 -4.11 5.81 0.27
C PRO A 131 -3.21 6.88 0.93
N TRP A 132 -2.09 6.47 1.51
CA TRP A 132 -1.23 7.43 2.19
C TRP A 132 0.27 7.20 1.99
N ARG A 133 0.68 5.96 1.70
CA ARG A 133 2.05 5.62 1.34
C ARG A 133 2.07 4.53 0.27
N LEU A 134 3.16 4.46 -0.47
CA LEU A 134 3.34 3.57 -1.60
C LEU A 134 4.59 2.70 -1.39
N LEU A 135 4.54 1.49 -1.88
CA LEU A 135 5.61 0.51 -1.77
C LEU A 135 6.06 0.08 -3.17
N PRO A 136 6.83 0.92 -3.89
CA PRO A 136 7.33 0.56 -5.20
C PRO A 136 8.36 -0.55 -5.11
N VAL A 137 8.22 -1.54 -6.00
CA VAL A 137 9.11 -2.68 -6.14
C VAL A 137 10.09 -2.43 -7.28
N SER A 138 11.37 -2.77 -7.05
CA SER A 138 12.41 -2.76 -8.08
C SER A 138 13.39 -3.91 -7.86
N ILE A 139 14.38 -3.98 -8.75
CA ILE A 139 15.56 -4.81 -8.56
C ILE A 139 16.51 -4.05 -7.64
N LEU A 140 16.84 -4.63 -6.51
CA LEU A 140 17.95 -4.17 -5.67
C LEU A 140 19.22 -4.93 -6.05
N TYR A 141 20.38 -4.28 -5.90
CA TYR A 141 21.66 -4.90 -6.21
C TYR A 141 22.77 -4.48 -5.23
N ASN A 142 23.77 -5.33 -5.06
CA ASN A 142 24.96 -5.03 -4.25
C ASN A 142 25.90 -4.10 -5.05
N THR A 143 26.15 -2.91 -4.54
CA THR A 143 26.95 -1.88 -5.24
C THR A 143 28.47 -2.14 -5.25
N GLU A 144 28.96 -3.05 -4.39
CA GLU A 144 30.37 -3.45 -4.34
C GLU A 144 30.65 -4.69 -5.19
N LEU A 145 29.69 -5.63 -5.24
CA LEU A 145 29.87 -6.91 -5.92
C LEU A 145 29.38 -6.90 -7.38
N VAL A 146 28.46 -6.01 -7.74
CA VAL A 146 27.96 -5.85 -9.11
C VAL A 146 28.61 -4.61 -9.74
N LYS A 147 29.45 -4.83 -10.76
CA LYS A 147 30.11 -3.74 -11.48
C LYS A 147 29.09 -2.86 -12.21
N ALA A 148 29.38 -1.58 -12.34
CA ALA A 148 28.48 -0.60 -12.96
C ALA A 148 27.97 -1.02 -14.37
N GLY A 149 28.82 -1.64 -15.20
CA GLY A 149 28.44 -2.13 -16.53
C GLY A 149 27.63 -3.44 -16.54
N GLU A 150 27.51 -4.11 -15.39
CA GLU A 150 26.82 -5.39 -15.24
C GLU A 150 25.46 -5.26 -14.54
N VAL A 151 25.16 -4.07 -13.98
CA VAL A 151 23.87 -3.79 -13.31
C VAL A 151 22.73 -4.05 -14.28
N PRO A 152 21.69 -4.81 -13.88
CA PRO A 152 20.48 -4.99 -14.70
C PRO A 152 19.85 -3.64 -15.04
N LYS A 153 19.29 -3.49 -16.24
CA LYS A 153 18.63 -2.27 -16.69
C LYS A 153 17.08 -2.39 -16.64
N ASN A 154 16.60 -3.62 -16.68
CA ASN A 154 15.20 -3.95 -16.66
C ASN A 154 14.99 -5.35 -16.04
N LEU A 155 13.73 -5.77 -15.91
CA LEU A 155 13.39 -7.06 -15.32
C LEU A 155 13.87 -8.25 -16.18
N ASP A 156 13.85 -8.13 -17.51
CA ASP A 156 14.26 -9.21 -18.43
C ASP A 156 15.74 -9.54 -18.28
N ASP A 157 16.59 -8.57 -17.91
CA ASP A 157 18.01 -8.80 -17.68
C ASP A 157 18.27 -9.81 -16.54
N LEU A 158 17.31 -10.02 -15.63
CA LEU A 158 17.40 -11.07 -14.59
C LEU A 158 17.35 -12.50 -15.16
N LEU A 159 16.95 -12.65 -16.42
CA LEU A 159 16.94 -13.95 -17.11
C LEU A 159 18.29 -14.32 -17.71
N ASP A 160 19.27 -13.40 -17.72
CA ASP A 160 20.64 -13.69 -18.18
C ASP A 160 21.25 -14.81 -17.30
N PRO A 161 21.85 -15.84 -17.90
CA PRO A 161 22.50 -16.94 -17.16
C PRO A 161 23.53 -16.52 -16.12
N LYS A 162 24.13 -15.33 -16.26
CA LYS A 162 25.09 -14.79 -15.27
C LYS A 162 24.48 -14.60 -13.87
N TRP A 163 23.15 -14.49 -13.78
CA TRP A 163 22.42 -14.32 -12.52
C TRP A 163 21.97 -15.64 -11.88
N LYS A 164 22.23 -16.78 -12.51
CA LYS A 164 21.82 -18.08 -11.98
C LYS A 164 22.41 -18.31 -10.59
N GLY A 165 21.54 -18.59 -9.60
CA GLY A 165 21.90 -18.74 -8.19
C GLY A 165 22.30 -17.45 -7.48
N LYS A 166 22.11 -16.27 -8.09
CA LYS A 166 22.53 -14.97 -7.55
C LYS A 166 21.37 -13.98 -7.34
N ILE A 167 20.15 -14.41 -7.56
CA ILE A 167 18.93 -13.63 -7.37
C ILE A 167 18.32 -14.00 -6.02
N SER A 168 17.79 -13.04 -5.27
CA SER A 168 16.92 -13.29 -4.12
C SER A 168 15.53 -12.71 -4.34
N LEU A 169 14.51 -13.46 -3.98
CA LEU A 169 13.11 -12.98 -3.92
C LEU A 169 12.32 -13.83 -2.91
N PRO A 170 11.20 -13.32 -2.37
CA PRO A 170 10.35 -14.15 -1.53
C PRO A 170 9.68 -15.28 -2.32
N ASP A 171 9.45 -16.42 -1.64
CA ASP A 171 8.70 -17.53 -2.21
C ASP A 171 7.29 -17.08 -2.67
N PRO A 172 7.03 -16.99 -3.98
CA PRO A 172 5.76 -16.46 -4.49
C PRO A 172 4.58 -17.43 -4.27
N SER A 173 4.84 -18.68 -3.90
CA SER A 173 3.79 -19.62 -3.54
C SER A 173 3.23 -19.40 -2.13
N ARG A 174 3.91 -18.60 -1.31
CA ARG A 174 3.57 -18.31 0.09
C ARG A 174 3.48 -16.83 0.41
N HIS A 175 4.25 -15.99 -0.27
CA HIS A 175 4.29 -14.56 -0.03
C HIS A 175 3.35 -13.82 -1.00
N THR A 176 2.19 -13.39 -0.50
CA THR A 176 1.09 -12.80 -1.29
C THR A 176 1.51 -11.57 -2.10
N THR A 177 2.32 -10.67 -1.53
CA THR A 177 2.79 -9.47 -2.24
C THR A 177 3.70 -9.83 -3.43
N THR A 178 4.56 -10.84 -3.29
CA THR A 178 5.42 -11.30 -4.42
C THR A 178 4.58 -11.98 -5.48
N ALA A 179 3.60 -12.81 -5.08
CA ALA A 179 2.65 -13.39 -6.03
C ALA A 179 1.89 -12.31 -6.80
N LYS A 180 1.39 -11.30 -6.09
CA LYS A 180 0.70 -10.14 -6.67
C LYS A 180 1.62 -9.34 -7.61
N PHE A 181 2.86 -9.09 -7.20
CA PHE A 181 3.85 -8.42 -8.05
C PHE A 181 4.08 -9.17 -9.36
N LEU A 182 4.37 -10.46 -9.30
CA LEU A 182 4.63 -11.29 -10.48
C LEU A 182 3.40 -11.37 -11.39
N TRP A 183 2.20 -11.48 -10.84
CA TRP A 183 0.95 -11.45 -11.62
C TRP A 183 0.74 -10.09 -12.32
N ASN A 184 0.98 -8.98 -11.62
CA ASN A 184 0.85 -7.64 -12.19
C ASN A 184 1.90 -7.30 -13.26
N LEU A 185 2.94 -8.12 -13.45
CA LEU A 185 3.85 -7.98 -14.61
C LEU A 185 3.11 -8.11 -15.94
N GLU A 186 1.91 -8.69 -15.95
CA GLU A 186 1.02 -8.69 -17.12
C GLU A 186 0.77 -7.27 -17.67
N LYS A 187 0.71 -6.25 -16.81
CA LYS A 187 0.55 -4.84 -17.20
C LYS A 187 1.70 -4.32 -18.08
N PHE A 188 2.88 -4.92 -17.96
CA PHE A 188 4.08 -4.49 -18.67
C PHE A 188 4.51 -5.46 -19.77
N MET A 189 4.28 -6.76 -19.56
CA MET A 189 4.75 -7.84 -20.42
C MET A 189 3.63 -8.50 -21.22
N GLY A 190 2.34 -8.15 -20.95
CA GLY A 190 1.19 -8.84 -21.54
C GLY A 190 1.27 -10.33 -21.24
N ALA A 191 0.84 -11.17 -22.20
CA ALA A 191 0.80 -12.62 -22.03
C ALA A 191 2.16 -13.28 -21.71
N LYS A 192 3.28 -12.59 -21.94
CA LYS A 192 4.64 -13.12 -21.71
C LYS A 192 5.05 -13.19 -20.23
N TRP A 193 4.28 -12.58 -19.33
CA TRP A 193 4.65 -12.53 -17.90
C TRP A 193 4.85 -13.92 -17.28
N ARG A 194 4.05 -14.94 -17.70
CA ARG A 194 4.20 -16.32 -17.22
C ARG A 194 5.51 -16.96 -17.68
N ASP A 195 5.94 -16.68 -18.90
CA ASP A 195 7.22 -17.19 -19.41
C ASP A 195 8.40 -16.51 -18.73
N TYR A 196 8.27 -15.21 -18.42
CA TYR A 196 9.23 -14.49 -17.57
C TYR A 196 9.35 -15.17 -16.18
N VAL A 197 8.24 -15.47 -15.52
CA VAL A 197 8.26 -16.12 -14.19
C VAL A 197 8.90 -17.50 -14.25
N LYS A 198 8.63 -18.30 -15.29
CA LYS A 198 9.30 -19.60 -15.53
C LYS A 198 10.81 -19.41 -15.75
N GLY A 199 11.20 -18.37 -16.50
CA GLY A 199 12.61 -18.00 -16.71
C GLY A 199 13.28 -17.62 -15.40
N LEU A 200 12.61 -16.81 -14.56
CA LEU A 200 13.10 -16.44 -13.24
C LEU A 200 13.30 -17.64 -12.32
N ALA A 201 12.38 -18.62 -12.33
CA ALA A 201 12.53 -19.86 -11.57
C ALA A 201 13.75 -20.71 -12.03
N LYS A 202 14.01 -20.75 -13.36
CA LYS A 202 15.20 -21.41 -13.93
C LYS A 202 16.53 -20.78 -13.47
N GLN A 203 16.51 -19.54 -13.02
CA GLN A 203 17.67 -18.89 -12.39
C GLN A 203 17.99 -19.45 -10.99
N GLN A 204 17.17 -20.36 -10.46
CA GLN A 204 17.36 -20.97 -9.13
C GLN A 204 17.58 -19.91 -8.03
N PRO A 205 16.63 -18.98 -7.86
CA PRO A 205 16.81 -17.89 -6.91
C PRO A 205 16.83 -18.39 -5.47
N LEU A 206 17.53 -17.64 -4.60
CA LEU A 206 17.43 -17.77 -3.15
C LEU A 206 16.04 -17.30 -2.72
N LEU A 207 15.17 -18.26 -2.38
CA LEU A 207 13.82 -17.98 -1.90
C LEU A 207 13.83 -17.69 -0.40
N VAL A 208 13.26 -16.54 -0.03
CA VAL A 208 13.15 -16.08 1.35
C VAL A 208 11.67 -15.94 1.76
N GLU A 209 11.40 -15.72 3.03
CA GLU A 209 10.02 -15.68 3.56
C GLU A 209 9.21 -14.43 3.20
N SER A 210 9.90 -13.29 3.02
CA SER A 210 9.27 -11.98 2.73
C SER A 210 10.24 -11.03 2.03
N LEU A 211 9.78 -9.82 1.64
CA LEU A 211 10.63 -8.84 0.95
C LEU A 211 11.74 -8.26 1.82
N ALA A 212 11.58 -8.22 3.14
CA ALA A 212 12.58 -7.65 4.04
C ALA A 212 13.91 -8.44 4.07
N PRO A 213 13.94 -9.79 4.15
CA PRO A 213 15.17 -10.57 4.13
C PRO A 213 15.95 -10.52 2.80
N VAL A 214 15.34 -10.12 1.68
CA VAL A 214 16.04 -9.97 0.39
C VAL A 214 17.23 -9.02 0.51
N THR A 215 17.03 -7.88 1.16
CA THR A 215 18.06 -6.83 1.25
C THR A 215 19.28 -7.26 2.08
N PRO A 216 19.14 -7.83 3.28
CA PRO A 216 20.28 -8.44 4.00
C PRO A 216 21.02 -9.52 3.21
N ALA A 217 20.30 -10.37 2.47
CA ALA A 217 20.94 -11.39 1.62
C ALA A 217 21.83 -10.75 0.54
N ILE A 218 21.37 -9.64 -0.08
CA ILE A 218 22.14 -8.86 -1.04
C ILE A 218 23.37 -8.21 -0.37
N ILE A 219 23.18 -7.57 0.80
CA ILE A 219 24.27 -6.89 1.52
C ILE A 219 25.38 -7.87 1.90
N LYS A 220 25.02 -9.09 2.33
CA LYS A 220 25.98 -10.16 2.70
C LYS A 220 26.62 -10.86 1.49
N GLY A 221 26.14 -10.62 0.26
CA GLY A 221 26.60 -11.30 -0.95
C GLY A 221 26.06 -12.73 -1.10
N GLU A 222 25.06 -13.14 -0.32
CA GLU A 222 24.33 -14.41 -0.50
C GLU A 222 23.54 -14.42 -1.82
N ALA A 223 23.12 -13.23 -2.25
CA ALA A 223 22.63 -12.92 -3.60
C ALA A 223 23.29 -11.63 -4.08
N LEU A 224 23.38 -11.42 -5.39
CA LEU A 224 23.94 -10.19 -5.95
C LEU A 224 22.85 -9.17 -6.31
N VAL A 225 21.68 -9.67 -6.66
CA VAL A 225 20.50 -8.91 -7.02
C VAL A 225 19.26 -9.51 -6.38
N GLY A 226 18.16 -8.75 -6.30
CA GLY A 226 16.92 -9.31 -5.78
C GLY A 226 15.73 -8.37 -6.02
N ILE A 227 14.52 -8.90 -5.92
CA ILE A 227 13.28 -8.15 -6.09
C ILE A 227 12.76 -7.75 -4.71
N ALA A 228 12.72 -6.43 -4.43
CA ALA A 228 12.28 -5.90 -3.14
C ALA A 228 11.75 -4.47 -3.23
N TYR A 229 11.27 -3.93 -2.11
CA TYR A 229 10.86 -2.53 -2.02
C TYR A 229 12.06 -1.58 -2.07
N ILE A 230 11.95 -0.51 -2.85
CA ILE A 230 13.00 0.52 -2.99
C ILE A 230 13.36 1.15 -1.64
N LYS A 231 12.39 1.32 -0.74
CA LYS A 231 12.60 1.90 0.60
C LYS A 231 13.71 1.22 1.40
N PHE A 232 13.96 -0.05 1.16
CA PHE A 232 14.98 -0.82 1.87
C PHE A 232 16.40 -0.33 1.61
N VAL A 233 16.63 0.39 0.50
CA VAL A 233 17.91 1.09 0.25
C VAL A 233 18.21 2.11 1.35
N LYS A 234 17.19 2.75 1.93
CA LYS A 234 17.34 3.68 3.05
C LYS A 234 17.31 2.98 4.40
N GLN A 235 16.43 1.98 4.56
CA GLN A 235 16.17 1.35 5.87
C GLN A 235 17.28 0.37 6.28
N TYR A 236 18.01 -0.22 5.33
CA TYR A 236 19.14 -1.09 5.61
C TYR A 236 20.46 -0.38 5.32
N LYS A 237 21.39 -0.46 6.27
CA LYS A 237 22.76 0.05 6.08
C LYS A 237 23.60 -1.00 5.36
N GLY A 238 24.23 -0.63 4.24
CA GLY A 238 25.10 -1.54 3.49
C GLY A 238 25.23 -1.14 2.01
N PRO A 239 26.05 -1.90 1.25
CA PRO A 239 26.31 -1.62 -0.16
C PRO A 239 25.13 -2.07 -1.04
N VAL A 240 23.99 -1.39 -0.95
CA VAL A 240 22.79 -1.70 -1.72
C VAL A 240 22.24 -0.47 -2.41
N SER A 241 21.81 -0.63 -3.66
CA SER A 241 21.07 0.36 -4.44
C SER A 241 19.97 -0.32 -5.23
N TYR A 242 19.19 0.45 -5.99
CA TYR A 242 18.11 -0.08 -6.82
C TYR A 242 18.30 0.28 -8.29
N VAL A 243 17.70 -0.52 -9.16
CA VAL A 243 17.69 -0.31 -10.60
C VAL A 243 16.61 0.71 -10.96
N SER A 244 16.99 1.74 -11.73
CA SER A 244 16.02 2.68 -12.30
C SER A 244 15.27 2.00 -13.44
N LEU A 245 13.95 1.85 -13.26
CA LEU A 245 13.03 1.28 -14.25
C LEU A 245 12.15 2.36 -14.86
N ASP A 246 11.59 2.11 -16.04
CA ASP A 246 10.63 3.02 -16.68
C ASP A 246 9.31 3.12 -15.91
N LYS A 247 8.90 2.02 -15.26
CA LYS A 247 7.68 1.93 -14.44
C LYS A 247 7.91 1.03 -13.24
N TYR A 248 7.23 1.34 -12.15
CA TYR A 248 7.33 0.60 -10.89
C TYR A 248 5.95 0.13 -10.43
N LEU A 249 5.76 -1.17 -10.34
CA LEU A 249 4.59 -1.70 -9.64
C LEU A 249 4.67 -1.31 -8.16
N SER A 250 3.59 -0.75 -7.66
CA SER A 250 3.54 -0.22 -6.30
C SER A 250 2.31 -0.72 -5.55
N ASP A 251 2.51 -1.09 -4.30
CA ASP A 251 1.43 -1.53 -3.41
C ASP A 251 1.04 -0.37 -2.46
N PRO A 252 -0.15 0.22 -2.62
CA PRO A 252 -0.58 1.27 -1.72
C PRO A 252 -1.02 0.72 -0.36
N ASN A 253 -0.61 1.37 0.72
CA ASN A 253 -1.21 1.20 2.04
C ASN A 253 -2.22 2.31 2.30
N HIS A 254 -3.20 2.03 3.15
CA HIS A 254 -4.38 2.85 3.32
C HIS A 254 -4.65 3.18 4.79
N LEU A 255 -5.30 4.31 5.01
CA LEU A 255 -5.91 4.73 6.26
C LEU A 255 -7.43 4.71 6.10
N ALA A 256 -8.14 4.42 7.18
CA ALA A 256 -9.60 4.53 7.21
C ALA A 256 -10.10 5.01 8.57
N LEU A 257 -11.15 5.83 8.54
CA LEU A 257 -11.88 6.25 9.74
C LEU A 257 -12.85 5.14 10.16
N GLY A 258 -12.86 4.78 11.43
CA GLY A 258 -13.82 3.81 11.97
C GLY A 258 -15.26 4.33 11.89
N ALA A 259 -16.20 3.52 11.40
CA ALA A 259 -17.62 3.89 11.30
C ALA A 259 -18.29 4.15 12.67
N LYS A 260 -17.75 3.53 13.73
CA LYS A 260 -18.19 3.75 15.12
C LYS A 260 -17.04 4.30 15.97
N ALA A 261 -16.14 5.10 15.38
CA ALA A 261 -15.07 5.75 16.11
C ALA A 261 -15.62 6.55 17.29
N ALA A 262 -15.08 6.31 18.49
CA ALA A 262 -15.48 7.05 19.68
C ALA A 262 -14.95 8.51 19.63
N ARG A 263 -13.93 8.75 18.81
CA ARG A 263 -13.25 10.05 18.64
C ARG A 263 -13.13 10.38 17.14
N PRO A 264 -14.29 10.62 16.46
CA PRO A 264 -14.30 10.75 15.01
C PRO A 264 -13.60 12.04 14.51
N ASN A 265 -13.57 13.11 15.31
CA ASN A 265 -12.93 14.36 14.92
C ASN A 265 -11.40 14.24 15.05
N ALA A 266 -10.89 13.63 16.13
CA ALA A 266 -9.47 13.31 16.28
C ALA A 266 -9.01 12.31 15.21
N GLY A 267 -9.84 11.31 14.86
CA GLY A 267 -9.59 10.37 13.77
C GLY A 267 -9.48 11.06 12.40
N ARG A 268 -10.42 11.95 12.06
CA ARG A 268 -10.35 12.74 10.82
C ARG A 268 -9.10 13.62 10.79
N LEU A 269 -8.82 14.32 11.89
CA LEU A 269 -7.65 15.18 11.98
C LEU A 269 -6.35 14.38 11.85
N TYR A 270 -6.27 13.19 12.45
CA TYR A 270 -5.11 12.30 12.31
C TYR A 270 -4.91 11.86 10.86
N ILE A 271 -5.97 11.41 10.17
CA ILE A 271 -5.89 11.00 8.77
C ILE A 271 -5.47 12.19 7.90
N GLU A 272 -6.09 13.36 8.06
CA GLU A 272 -5.71 14.58 7.33
C GLU A 272 -4.24 14.94 7.55
N TYR A 273 -3.77 14.89 8.80
CA TYR A 273 -2.37 15.15 9.09
C TYR A 273 -1.45 14.15 8.41
N ALA A 274 -1.75 12.85 8.50
CA ALA A 274 -0.92 11.79 7.91
C ALA A 274 -0.80 11.91 6.38
N VAL A 275 -1.83 12.45 5.71
CA VAL A 275 -1.82 12.67 4.25
C VAL A 275 -1.44 14.09 3.84
N SER A 276 -1.28 15.01 4.79
CA SER A 276 -0.80 16.37 4.53
C SER A 276 0.68 16.38 4.14
N GLY A 277 1.14 17.50 3.55
CA GLY A 277 2.56 17.66 3.22
C GLY A 277 3.49 17.52 4.43
N ASP A 278 3.05 17.92 5.65
CA ASP A 278 3.83 17.75 6.86
C ASP A 278 3.94 16.29 7.27
N GLY A 279 2.81 15.59 7.38
CA GLY A 279 2.79 14.16 7.74
C GLY A 279 3.52 13.29 6.70
N GLN A 280 3.33 13.58 5.42
CA GLN A 280 3.99 12.86 4.34
C GLN A 280 5.52 13.07 4.36
N ARG A 281 6.02 14.24 4.73
CA ARG A 281 7.46 14.47 4.94
C ARG A 281 8.01 13.64 6.11
N MET A 282 7.26 13.49 7.20
CA MET A 282 7.69 12.67 8.34
C MET A 282 7.88 11.21 7.94
N ILE A 283 6.89 10.63 7.26
CA ILE A 283 6.96 9.22 6.87
C ILE A 283 7.98 8.98 5.73
N ALA A 284 8.13 9.94 4.81
CA ALA A 284 9.11 9.85 3.74
C ALA A 284 10.56 9.87 4.27
N SER A 285 10.84 10.53 5.38
CA SER A 285 12.18 10.60 5.97
C SER A 285 12.75 9.21 6.33
N ASP A 286 11.90 8.22 6.58
CA ASP A 286 12.26 6.81 6.84
C ASP A 286 12.41 5.98 5.54
N GLY A 287 12.26 6.59 4.37
CA GLY A 287 12.38 5.91 3.07
C GLY A 287 11.06 5.53 2.41
N GLU A 288 9.93 5.80 3.05
CA GLU A 288 8.61 5.49 2.48
C GLU A 288 8.30 6.42 1.31
N PHE A 289 7.82 5.87 0.20
CA PHE A 289 7.24 6.66 -0.88
C PHE A 289 5.83 7.08 -0.51
N VAL A 290 5.50 8.32 -0.84
CA VAL A 290 4.26 8.97 -0.44
C VAL A 290 3.54 9.57 -1.64
N LEU A 291 2.30 10.04 -1.43
CA LEU A 291 1.46 10.53 -2.53
C LEU A 291 1.41 12.05 -2.62
N PHE A 292 1.84 12.78 -1.58
CA PHE A 292 1.80 14.24 -1.61
C PHE A 292 2.83 14.79 -2.63
N PRO A 293 2.41 15.61 -3.61
CA PRO A 293 3.30 16.12 -4.65
C PRO A 293 4.52 16.86 -4.09
N GLY A 294 5.70 16.56 -4.64
CA GLY A 294 6.95 17.21 -4.23
C GLY A 294 7.56 16.67 -2.94
N VAL A 295 6.97 15.64 -2.32
CA VAL A 295 7.54 14.95 -1.16
C VAL A 295 8.11 13.60 -1.61
N TYR A 296 9.41 13.41 -1.37
CA TYR A 296 10.12 12.20 -1.77
C TYR A 296 10.99 11.68 -0.61
N PRO A 297 11.21 10.37 -0.51
CA PRO A 297 12.15 9.83 0.46
C PRO A 297 13.59 10.24 0.10
N PRO A 298 14.51 10.28 1.09
CA PRO A 298 15.92 10.60 0.87
C PRO A 298 16.67 9.40 0.24
N ILE A 299 16.18 8.98 -0.93
CA ILE A 299 16.73 7.93 -1.78
C ILE A 299 17.06 8.58 -3.12
N GLN A 300 18.28 8.38 -3.60
CA GLN A 300 18.72 8.97 -4.86
C GLN A 300 17.80 8.58 -6.03
N GLY A 301 17.27 9.57 -6.77
CA GLY A 301 16.36 9.34 -7.89
C GLY A 301 14.89 9.09 -7.50
N ALA A 302 14.52 9.20 -6.22
CA ALA A 302 13.13 8.97 -5.77
C ALA A 302 12.12 9.89 -6.49
N GLU A 303 12.54 11.10 -6.87
CA GLU A 303 11.73 12.06 -7.64
C GLU A 303 11.38 11.55 -9.05
N LYS A 304 12.18 10.61 -9.59
CA LYS A 304 11.91 9.95 -10.88
C LYS A 304 11.05 8.69 -10.71
N VAL A 305 11.10 8.06 -9.54
CA VAL A 305 10.26 6.89 -9.24
C VAL A 305 8.79 7.29 -9.08
N ALA A 306 8.54 8.35 -8.32
CA ALA A 306 7.18 8.76 -7.93
C ALA A 306 6.19 8.93 -9.11
N PRO A 307 6.50 9.63 -10.20
CA PRO A 307 5.58 9.78 -11.33
C PRO A 307 5.39 8.51 -12.15
N ASN A 308 6.27 7.53 -12.00
CA ASN A 308 6.28 6.29 -12.77
C ASN A 308 5.74 5.07 -11.98
N MET A 309 5.13 5.31 -10.82
CA MET A 309 4.47 4.26 -10.06
C MET A 309 3.14 3.86 -10.67
N VAL A 310 2.90 2.56 -10.75
CA VAL A 310 1.66 1.95 -11.25
C VAL A 310 1.07 1.11 -10.14
N PRO A 311 -0.19 1.35 -9.72
CA PRO A 311 -0.81 0.54 -8.69
C PRO A 311 -0.94 -0.91 -9.12
N MET A 312 -0.63 -1.82 -8.22
CA MET A 312 -0.89 -3.25 -8.40
C MET A 312 -2.38 -3.52 -8.20
N ASP A 313 -2.97 -4.29 -9.14
CA ASP A 313 -4.29 -4.87 -8.96
C ASP A 313 -4.24 -5.98 -7.92
N ASN A 314 -5.37 -6.22 -7.28
CA ASN A 314 -5.48 -7.27 -6.28
C ASN A 314 -6.25 -8.44 -6.87
N PRO A 315 -5.69 -9.66 -6.84
CA PRO A 315 -6.40 -10.84 -7.27
C PRO A 315 -7.58 -11.11 -6.32
N THR A 316 -8.64 -11.72 -6.85
CA THR A 316 -9.68 -12.33 -6.02
C THR A 316 -9.08 -13.46 -5.16
N GLU A 317 -9.79 -13.91 -4.15
CA GLU A 317 -9.33 -15.01 -3.29
C GLU A 317 -9.08 -16.29 -4.10
N GLU A 318 -9.94 -16.59 -5.07
CA GLU A 318 -9.81 -17.74 -5.96
C GLU A 318 -8.57 -17.60 -6.87
N GLU A 319 -8.37 -16.43 -7.48
CA GLU A 319 -7.17 -16.14 -8.28
C GLU A 319 -5.90 -16.22 -7.45
N ALA A 320 -5.90 -15.66 -6.23
CA ALA A 320 -4.75 -15.72 -5.32
C ALA A 320 -4.37 -17.18 -4.99
N LYS A 321 -5.36 -18.04 -4.72
CA LYS A 321 -5.15 -19.47 -4.48
C LYS A 321 -4.62 -20.18 -5.72
N SER A 322 -5.17 -19.85 -6.89
CA SER A 322 -4.72 -20.41 -8.19
C SER A 322 -3.26 -20.02 -8.46
N LEU A 323 -2.91 -18.74 -8.29
CA LEU A 323 -1.55 -18.21 -8.44
C LEU A 323 -0.56 -18.89 -7.48
N SER A 324 -0.93 -19.05 -6.21
CA SER A 324 -0.09 -19.76 -5.24
C SER A 324 0.24 -21.19 -5.69
N ASN A 325 -0.76 -21.92 -6.19
CA ASN A 325 -0.57 -23.28 -6.72
C ASN A 325 0.25 -23.29 -8.02
N GLU A 326 0.05 -22.31 -8.92
CA GLU A 326 0.82 -22.15 -10.15
C GLU A 326 2.30 -21.89 -9.81
N PHE A 327 2.59 -20.94 -8.94
CA PHE A 327 3.96 -20.62 -8.53
C PHE A 327 4.64 -21.76 -7.79
N ARG A 328 3.92 -22.51 -6.96
CA ARG A 328 4.47 -23.73 -6.34
C ARG A 328 4.96 -24.73 -7.40
N ARG A 329 4.19 -24.95 -8.46
CA ARG A 329 4.62 -25.83 -9.57
C ARG A 329 5.82 -25.27 -10.31
N ILE A 330 5.84 -23.95 -10.58
CA ILE A 330 6.93 -23.32 -11.34
C ILE A 330 8.25 -23.33 -10.56
N PHE A 331 8.25 -23.06 -9.26
CA PHE A 331 9.47 -22.90 -8.48
C PHE A 331 9.95 -24.19 -7.78
N PHE A 332 9.08 -25.20 -7.57
CA PHE A 332 9.41 -26.40 -6.81
C PHE A 332 9.17 -27.73 -7.50
N ALA A 333 8.36 -27.80 -8.56
CA ALA A 333 8.20 -29.01 -9.37
C ALA A 333 9.19 -28.97 -10.55
N GLN A 334 10.43 -29.28 -10.29
CA GLN A 334 11.48 -29.55 -11.29
C GLN A 334 11.68 -31.04 -11.42
#